data_4a8c9b073cbaf6213c306b429985924d
#
_entry.id   4a8c9b073cbaf6213c306b429985924d
#
_cell.length_a   1.000
_cell.length_b   1.000
_cell.length_c   1.000
_cell.angle_alpha   90.00
_cell.angle_beta   90.00
_cell.angle_gamma   90.00
#
_symmetry.space_group_name_H-M   'P 1'
#
loop_
_entity.id
_entity.type
_entity.pdbx_description
1 polymer ?
#
loop_
_entity_poly.entity_id
_entity_poly.type
_entity_poly.pdbx_seq_one_letter_code
_entity_poly.pdbx_strand_id
1 'polypeptide(L)'
;MLETNYRASRFCRVLGNPTAYEILKILAKSEKTPTELSKEIGLSLKTVSDTLRNLRQINLVRYTTEQNRKIYSLKDKSLTNALQYIEQYVEKMRVKKW
;
A
#
# COMPACT_ATOMS: atom_id res chain seq x y z
N MET A 1 -22.87 5.06 13.69
CA MET A 1 -21.90 5.26 12.61
C MET A 1 -22.26 4.36 11.45
N LEU A 2 -22.25 4.88 10.24
CA LEU A 2 -22.48 4.05 9.07
C LEU A 2 -21.33 3.08 8.86
N GLU A 3 -21.65 1.88 8.42
CA GLU A 3 -20.63 0.87 8.21
C GLU A 3 -19.57 1.34 7.20
N THR A 4 -19.99 2.02 6.14
CA THR A 4 -19.04 2.53 5.14
C THR A 4 -18.05 3.50 5.76
N ASN A 5 -18.53 4.38 6.64
CA ASN A 5 -17.63 5.33 7.32
C ASN A 5 -16.64 4.61 8.21
N TYR A 6 -17.09 3.59 8.92
CA TYR A 6 -16.21 2.81 9.79
C TYR A 6 -15.13 2.09 8.97
N ARG A 7 -15.54 1.47 7.87
CA ARG A 7 -14.60 0.73 7.02
C ARG A 7 -13.60 1.66 6.35
N ALA A 8 -14.06 2.83 5.90
CA ALA A 8 -13.17 3.83 5.31
C ALA A 8 -12.16 4.31 6.34
N SER A 9 -12.60 4.52 7.58
CA SER A 9 -11.70 4.94 8.65
C SER A 9 -10.62 3.89 8.90
N ARG A 10 -11.00 2.61 8.93
CA ARG A 10 -10.03 1.54 9.11
C ARG A 10 -9.04 1.47 7.95
N PHE A 11 -9.53 1.66 6.74
CA PHE A 11 -8.67 1.71 5.56
C PHE A 11 -7.65 2.86 5.68
N CYS A 12 -8.11 4.03 6.11
CA CYS A 12 -7.22 5.17 6.28
C CYS A 12 -6.15 4.89 7.33
N ARG A 13 -6.50 4.14 8.38
CA ARG A 13 -5.51 3.76 9.39
C ARG A 13 -4.39 2.93 8.79
N VAL A 14 -4.73 2.02 7.89
CA VAL A 14 -3.72 1.21 7.20
C VAL A 14 -2.82 2.10 6.36
N LEU A 15 -3.41 3.05 5.64
CA LEU A 15 -2.63 4.00 4.83
C LEU A 15 -1.75 4.89 5.70
N GLY A 16 -2.08 5.04 6.97
CA GLY A 16 -1.27 5.81 7.90
C GLY A 16 0.04 5.14 8.30
N ASN A 17 0.23 3.87 7.94
CA ASN A 17 1.50 3.19 8.15
C ASN A 17 2.44 3.52 6.99
N PRO A 18 3.60 4.17 7.26
CA PRO A 18 4.47 4.61 6.17
C PRO A 18 4.97 3.48 5.29
N THR A 19 5.29 2.33 5.88
CA THR A 19 5.77 1.19 5.10
C THR A 19 4.68 0.67 4.17
N ALA A 20 3.46 0.53 4.69
CA ALA A 20 2.34 0.07 3.88
C ALA A 20 2.05 1.05 2.74
N TYR A 21 2.05 2.34 3.05
CA TYR A 21 1.79 3.37 2.04
C TYR A 21 2.83 3.30 0.92
N GLU A 22 4.11 3.18 1.30
CA GLU A 22 5.19 3.13 0.30
C GLU A 22 5.09 1.88 -0.57
N ILE A 23 4.78 0.74 0.03
CA ILE A 23 4.59 -0.49 -0.74
C ILE A 23 3.47 -0.31 -1.76
N LEU A 24 2.35 0.25 -1.33
CA LEU A 24 1.23 0.46 -2.24
C LEU A 24 1.60 1.42 -3.38
N LYS A 25 2.38 2.44 -3.10
CA LYS A 25 2.84 3.38 -4.13
C LYS A 25 3.73 2.68 -5.15
N ILE A 26 4.62 1.82 -4.69
CA ILE A 26 5.50 1.09 -5.61
C ILE A 26 4.68 0.12 -6.45
N LEU A 27 3.77 -0.62 -5.81
CA LEU A 27 2.94 -1.59 -6.54
C LEU A 27 1.97 -0.91 -7.50
N ALA A 28 1.64 0.37 -7.27
CA ALA A 28 0.84 1.13 -8.22
C ALA A 28 1.55 1.30 -9.56
N LYS A 29 2.88 1.23 -9.56
CA LYS A 29 3.67 1.40 -10.77
C LYS A 29 3.99 0.07 -11.44
N SER A 30 4.29 -0.96 -10.67
CA SER A 30 4.64 -2.26 -11.25
C SER A 30 4.59 -3.33 -10.19
N GLU A 31 4.45 -4.58 -10.65
CA GLU A 31 4.48 -5.74 -9.78
C GLU A 31 5.89 -5.92 -9.22
N LYS A 32 5.97 -6.44 -7.99
CA LYS A 32 7.25 -6.63 -7.32
C LYS A 32 7.23 -7.88 -6.45
N THR A 33 8.41 -8.47 -6.28
CA THR A 33 8.60 -9.51 -5.28
C THR A 33 8.92 -8.86 -3.93
N PRO A 34 8.74 -9.59 -2.81
CA PRO A 34 9.13 -9.06 -1.51
C PRO A 34 10.60 -8.64 -1.45
N THR A 35 11.48 -9.39 -2.10
CA THR A 35 12.90 -9.06 -2.12
C THR A 35 13.15 -7.73 -2.82
N GLU A 36 12.49 -7.52 -3.96
CA GLU A 36 12.61 -6.26 -4.69
C GLU A 36 12.10 -5.09 -3.86
N LEU A 37 10.97 -5.29 -3.17
CA LEU A 37 10.43 -4.25 -2.30
C LEU A 37 11.36 -3.94 -1.14
N SER A 38 11.92 -4.99 -0.53
CA SER A 38 12.87 -4.82 0.57
C SER A 38 14.07 -3.97 0.16
N LYS A 39 14.62 -4.24 -1.02
CA LYS A 39 15.75 -3.49 -1.52
C LYS A 39 15.39 -2.05 -1.85
N GLU A 40 14.23 -1.86 -2.46
CA GLU A 40 13.81 -0.53 -2.91
C GLU A 40 13.49 0.38 -1.73
N ILE A 41 12.85 -0.16 -0.69
CA ILE A 41 12.44 0.61 0.48
C ILE A 41 13.57 0.72 1.50
N GLY A 42 14.46 -0.27 1.52
CA GLY A 42 15.56 -0.27 2.49
C GLY A 42 15.17 -0.83 3.84
N LEU A 43 14.17 -1.72 3.87
CA LEU A 43 13.76 -2.40 5.09
C LEU A 43 14.01 -3.90 4.98
N SER A 44 13.99 -4.59 6.12
CA SER A 44 14.23 -6.02 6.14
C SER A 44 13.14 -6.77 5.38
N LEU A 45 13.52 -7.91 4.83
CA LEU A 45 12.56 -8.78 4.14
C LEU A 45 11.42 -9.18 5.06
N LYS A 46 11.73 -9.42 6.35
CA LYS A 46 10.70 -9.79 7.32
C LYS A 46 9.67 -8.68 7.48
N THR A 47 10.13 -7.45 7.64
CA THR A 47 9.22 -6.30 7.79
C THR A 47 8.33 -6.15 6.56
N VAL A 48 8.91 -6.24 5.37
CA VAL A 48 8.16 -6.11 4.12
C VAL A 48 7.16 -7.25 3.99
N SER A 49 7.59 -8.47 4.27
CA SER A 49 6.71 -9.65 4.14
C SER A 49 5.54 -9.58 5.11
N ASP A 50 5.79 -9.13 6.35
CA ASP A 50 4.73 -8.99 7.34
C ASP A 50 3.72 -7.92 6.90
N THR A 51 4.22 -6.80 6.36
CA THR A 51 3.35 -5.74 5.88
C THR A 51 2.52 -6.22 4.69
N LEU A 52 3.14 -6.93 3.74
CA LEU A 52 2.43 -7.49 2.61
C LEU A 52 1.33 -8.45 3.04
N ARG A 53 1.62 -9.29 4.05
CA ARG A 53 0.61 -10.21 4.56
C ARG A 53 -0.59 -9.46 5.11
N ASN A 54 -0.34 -8.39 5.87
CA ASN A 54 -1.42 -7.56 6.41
C ASN A 54 -2.23 -6.91 5.29
N LEU A 55 -1.55 -6.37 4.28
CA LEU A 55 -2.24 -5.75 3.14
C LEU A 55 -3.06 -6.77 2.36
N ARG A 56 -2.57 -8.00 2.24
CA ARG A 56 -3.31 -9.05 1.56
C ARG A 56 -4.56 -9.44 2.34
N GLN A 57 -4.46 -9.51 3.67
CA GLN A 57 -5.59 -9.88 4.51
C GLN A 57 -6.76 -8.90 4.39
N ILE A 58 -6.47 -7.64 4.09
CA ILE A 58 -7.53 -6.64 3.91
C ILE A 58 -7.81 -6.37 2.43
N ASN A 59 -7.32 -7.25 1.55
CA ASN A 59 -7.62 -7.25 0.12
C ASN A 59 -7.12 -6.02 -0.64
N LEU A 60 -6.02 -5.42 -0.22
CA LEU A 60 -5.40 -4.33 -0.97
C LEU A 60 -4.37 -4.82 -1.96
N VAL A 61 -3.75 -5.96 -1.69
CA VAL A 61 -2.78 -6.55 -2.61
C VAL A 61 -3.09 -8.03 -2.78
N ARG A 62 -2.55 -8.59 -3.84
CA ARG A 62 -2.61 -10.03 -4.11
C ARG A 62 -1.25 -10.47 -4.65
N TYR A 63 -1.05 -11.77 -4.75
CA TYR A 63 0.17 -12.27 -5.37
C TYR A 63 -0.12 -13.46 -6.27
N THR A 64 0.76 -13.66 -7.23
CA THR A 64 0.82 -14.89 -8.01
C THR A 64 2.19 -15.52 -7.74
N THR A 65 2.29 -16.82 -8.01
CA THR A 65 3.55 -17.53 -7.84
C THR A 65 4.12 -17.89 -9.21
N GLU A 66 5.36 -17.48 -9.44
CA GLU A 66 6.08 -17.81 -10.66
C GLU A 66 7.48 -18.28 -10.28
N GLN A 67 7.85 -19.48 -10.69
CA GLN A 67 9.18 -20.03 -10.41
C GLN A 67 9.52 -19.95 -8.91
N ASN A 68 8.56 -20.35 -8.08
CA ASN A 68 8.68 -20.37 -6.63
C ASN A 68 8.84 -19.00 -5.99
N ARG A 69 8.53 -17.93 -6.72
CA ARG A 69 8.57 -16.57 -6.19
C ARG A 69 7.17 -15.98 -6.18
N LYS A 70 6.87 -15.23 -5.12
CA LYS A 70 5.61 -14.51 -5.02
C LYS A 70 5.78 -13.14 -5.67
N ILE A 71 4.88 -12.82 -6.59
CA ILE A 71 4.88 -11.53 -7.27
C ILE A 71 3.63 -10.80 -6.85
N TYR A 72 3.81 -9.71 -6.15
CA TYR A 72 2.69 -8.94 -5.59
C TYR A 72 2.25 -7.83 -6.53
N SER A 73 0.96 -7.55 -6.50
CA SER A 73 0.36 -6.46 -7.27
C SER A 73 -0.83 -5.91 -6.50
N LEU A 74 -1.30 -4.74 -6.90
CA LEU A 74 -2.53 -4.20 -6.32
C LEU A 74 -3.70 -5.09 -6.71
N LYS A 75 -4.58 -5.34 -5.75
CA LYS A 75 -5.80 -6.08 -6.02
C LYS A 75 -6.69 -5.33 -7.00
N ASP A 76 -6.77 -4.02 -6.85
CA ASP A 76 -7.58 -3.16 -7.70
C ASP A 76 -6.74 -1.93 -8.05
N LYS A 77 -6.47 -1.77 -9.34
CA LYS A 77 -5.60 -0.67 -9.78
C LYS A 77 -6.22 0.70 -9.56
N SER A 78 -7.53 0.77 -9.32
CA SER A 78 -8.16 2.05 -9.01
C SER A 78 -7.66 2.64 -7.70
N LEU A 79 -7.01 1.84 -6.85
CA LEU A 79 -6.37 2.38 -5.65
C LEU A 79 -5.33 3.44 -5.99
N THR A 80 -4.71 3.34 -7.16
CA THR A 80 -3.77 4.36 -7.62
C THR A 80 -4.43 5.74 -7.65
N ASN A 81 -5.67 5.81 -8.13
CA ASN A 81 -6.40 7.08 -8.18
C ASN A 81 -6.67 7.62 -6.78
N ALA A 82 -7.01 6.73 -5.84
CA ALA A 82 -7.25 7.16 -4.46
C ALA A 82 -5.99 7.74 -3.83
N LEU A 83 -4.85 7.10 -4.06
CA LEU A 83 -3.58 7.58 -3.51
C LEU A 83 -3.22 8.94 -4.11
N GLN A 84 -3.41 9.10 -5.43
CA GLN A 84 -3.15 10.37 -6.09
C GLN A 84 -4.05 11.47 -5.54
N TYR A 85 -5.32 11.17 -5.31
CA TYR A 85 -6.26 12.14 -4.77
C TYR A 85 -5.83 12.60 -3.37
N ILE A 86 -5.42 11.65 -2.54
CA ILE A 86 -4.94 11.97 -1.20
C ILE A 86 -3.74 12.90 -1.28
N GLU A 87 -2.80 12.60 -2.16
CA GLU A 87 -1.59 13.41 -2.28
C GLU A 87 -1.88 14.79 -2.83
N GLN A 88 -2.81 14.89 -3.77
CA GLN A 88 -3.24 16.20 -4.27
C GLN A 88 -3.88 17.02 -3.17
N TYR A 89 -4.68 16.39 -2.32
CA TYR A 89 -5.30 17.11 -1.21
C TYR A 89 -4.25 17.58 -0.22
N VAL A 90 -3.27 16.74 0.09
CA VAL A 90 -2.18 17.10 0.99
C VAL A 90 -1.40 18.30 0.42
N GLU A 91 -1.18 18.33 -0.90
CA GLU A 91 -0.51 19.46 -1.52
C GLU A 91 -1.27 20.77 -1.32
N LYS A 92 -2.59 20.72 -1.39
CA LYS A 92 -3.40 21.91 -1.12
C LYS A 92 -3.23 22.41 0.31
N MET A 93 -2.91 21.50 1.23
CA MET A 93 -2.79 21.84 2.65
C MET A 93 -1.38 22.29 3.02
N ARG A 94 -0.42 22.18 2.13
CA ARG A 94 0.98 22.42 2.48
C ARG A 94 1.29 23.88 2.79
N VAL A 95 0.40 24.79 2.43
CA VAL A 95 0.58 26.20 2.82
C VAL A 95 0.43 26.38 4.31
N LYS A 96 -0.16 25.38 4.99
CA LYS A 96 -0.31 25.36 6.44
C LYS A 96 0.68 24.36 7.01
N LYS A 97 1.29 24.70 8.12
CA LYS A 97 2.24 23.80 8.73
C LYS A 97 1.52 22.69 9.48
N TRP A 98 2.07 21.54 9.39
CA TRP A 98 1.60 20.38 10.11
C TRP A 98 2.22 20.32 11.50
#